data_1ab0d639b5e229001ad16c1a72dcb476
#
_entry.id   1ab0d639b5e229001ad16c1a72dcb476
#
_cell.length_a   1.000
_cell.length_b   1.000
_cell.length_c   1.000
_cell.angle_alpha   90.00
_cell.angle_beta   90.00
_cell.angle_gamma   90.00
#
_symmetry.space_group_name_H-M   'P 1'
#
loop_
_entity.id
_entity.type
_entity.pdbx_description
1 polymer ?
#
loop_
_entity_poly.entity_id
_entity_poly.type
_entity_poly.pdbx_seq_one_letter_code
_entity_poly.pdbx_strand_id
1 'polypeptide(L)'
;KSVQDAEAAMDKTYTAGFTSNAQKDGKDGTWTFSGWTATVENTVAKFTGKWTFTETLKVDAVAPAPITLTDASYTVGDNATALDGETTADDSGKITYQWYEATSKDDQNGTSISGETGPTFTPDTNAAGTRFYYVVATNTNANATGEQTAETRSNTVTITVTEKAVTYTVSYDWGAEFPDGETLPTDAKKYKSVQDAEAA
;
A
#
# COMPACT_ATOMS: atom_id res chain seq x y z
N LYS A 1 72.31 -3.12 -8.37
CA LYS A 1 71.04 -3.82 -8.20
C LYS A 1 70.09 -3.40 -9.30
N SER A 2 69.45 -4.30 -9.95
CA SER A 2 68.50 -4.06 -11.06
C SER A 2 67.09 -3.80 -10.53
N VAL A 3 66.19 -3.34 -11.40
CA VAL A 3 64.71 -3.25 -11.10
C VAL A 3 64.19 -4.61 -10.71
N GLN A 4 64.66 -5.68 -11.40
CA GLN A 4 64.29 -7.09 -11.11
C GLN A 4 64.70 -7.52 -9.69
N ASP A 5 65.86 -7.06 -9.17
CA ASP A 5 66.26 -7.36 -7.80
C ASP A 5 65.36 -6.65 -6.78
N ALA A 6 64.86 -5.43 -7.12
CA ALA A 6 63.92 -4.69 -6.29
C ALA A 6 62.51 -5.32 -6.34
N GLU A 7 62.03 -5.81 -7.51
CA GLU A 7 60.77 -6.54 -7.67
C GLU A 7 60.76 -7.86 -6.90
N ALA A 8 61.91 -8.55 -6.85
CA ALA A 8 62.06 -9.80 -6.07
C ALA A 8 61.95 -9.56 -4.55
N ALA A 9 62.34 -8.38 -4.10
CA ALA A 9 62.31 -7.98 -2.68
C ALA A 9 61.03 -7.24 -2.26
N MET A 10 60.14 -6.97 -3.21
CA MET A 10 58.89 -6.23 -2.95
C MET A 10 57.95 -7.04 -2.07
N ASP A 11 57.22 -6.39 -1.18
CA ASP A 11 56.12 -6.99 -0.45
C ASP A 11 55.00 -7.42 -1.42
N LYS A 12 54.64 -8.72 -1.37
CA LYS A 12 53.64 -9.36 -2.25
C LYS A 12 52.30 -9.53 -1.58
N THR A 13 52.02 -8.78 -0.50
CA THR A 13 50.66 -8.78 0.16
C THR A 13 49.57 -8.54 -0.84
N TYR A 14 49.81 -7.62 -1.80
CA TYR A 14 48.87 -7.34 -2.88
C TYR A 14 49.37 -7.88 -4.22
N THR A 15 48.70 -8.85 -4.77
CA THR A 15 48.94 -9.39 -6.12
C THR A 15 47.76 -9.02 -7.04
N ALA A 16 48.02 -8.98 -8.36
CA ALA A 16 46.98 -8.73 -9.35
C ALA A 16 45.78 -9.67 -9.15
N GLY A 17 44.57 -9.10 -9.10
CA GLY A 17 43.34 -9.85 -8.79
C GLY A 17 42.95 -9.84 -7.30
N PHE A 18 43.78 -9.29 -6.39
CA PHE A 18 43.35 -9.08 -4.99
C PHE A 18 42.16 -8.13 -4.94
N THR A 19 41.14 -8.47 -4.14
CA THR A 19 39.93 -7.70 -3.97
C THR A 19 39.72 -7.25 -2.51
N SER A 20 39.12 -6.11 -2.32
CA SER A 20 38.72 -5.58 -1.01
C SER A 20 37.37 -4.89 -1.12
N ASN A 21 36.46 -5.21 -0.22
CA ASN A 21 35.15 -4.55 -0.12
C ASN A 21 35.31 -3.32 0.80
N ALA A 22 35.32 -2.14 0.20
CA ALA A 22 35.39 -0.86 0.92
C ALA A 22 34.67 0.20 0.10
N GLN A 23 34.06 1.16 0.80
CA GLN A 23 33.36 2.26 0.16
C GLN A 23 34.33 3.21 -0.55
N LYS A 24 33.84 3.81 -1.63
CA LYS A 24 34.44 4.98 -2.28
C LYS A 24 33.40 6.09 -2.38
N ASP A 25 33.70 7.24 -1.81
CA ASP A 25 32.82 8.43 -1.81
C ASP A 25 31.38 8.11 -1.31
N GLY A 26 31.27 7.25 -0.27
CA GLY A 26 30.02 6.82 0.33
C GLY A 26 29.27 5.72 -0.44
N LYS A 27 29.83 5.20 -1.53
CA LYS A 27 29.27 4.12 -2.37
C LYS A 27 29.86 2.77 -2.01
N ASP A 28 29.01 1.75 -1.86
CA ASP A 28 29.45 0.37 -1.68
C ASP A 28 30.03 -0.19 -2.99
N GLY A 29 31.05 -1.01 -2.89
CA GLY A 29 31.68 -1.58 -4.07
C GLY A 29 32.91 -2.44 -3.77
N THR A 30 33.52 -2.93 -4.82
CA THR A 30 34.70 -3.78 -4.75
C THR A 30 35.91 -3.07 -5.40
N TRP A 31 36.97 -2.96 -4.64
CA TRP A 31 38.27 -2.54 -5.15
C TRP A 31 39.01 -3.77 -5.67
N THR A 32 39.52 -3.68 -6.89
CA THR A 32 40.33 -4.72 -7.50
C THR A 32 41.73 -4.17 -7.76
N PHE A 33 42.73 -4.84 -7.26
CA PHE A 33 44.14 -4.50 -7.52
C PHE A 33 44.58 -5.04 -8.88
N SER A 34 45.03 -4.14 -9.76
CA SER A 34 45.45 -4.50 -11.13
C SER A 34 46.94 -4.83 -11.25
N GLY A 35 47.69 -4.63 -10.17
CA GLY A 35 49.14 -4.90 -10.14
C GLY A 35 50.00 -3.65 -9.91
N TRP A 36 51.29 -3.88 -9.93
CA TRP A 36 52.34 -2.88 -9.71
C TRP A 36 52.95 -2.47 -11.05
N THR A 37 53.26 -1.16 -11.17
CA THR A 37 54.08 -0.61 -12.24
C THR A 37 55.36 -0.07 -11.62
N ALA A 38 56.53 -0.52 -12.12
CA ALA A 38 57.82 -0.04 -11.66
C ALA A 38 58.37 1.09 -12.53
N THR A 39 58.87 2.15 -11.90
CA THR A 39 59.66 3.21 -12.55
C THR A 39 60.95 3.42 -11.79
N VAL A 40 62.00 3.86 -12.47
CA VAL A 40 63.31 4.17 -11.85
C VAL A 40 63.62 5.62 -12.04
N GLU A 41 63.83 6.31 -10.94
CA GLU A 41 64.29 7.70 -10.90
C GLU A 41 65.50 7.81 -10.00
N ASN A 42 66.65 8.31 -10.52
CA ASN A 42 67.88 8.60 -9.75
C ASN A 42 68.30 7.44 -8.79
N THR A 43 68.38 6.20 -9.24
CA THR A 43 68.73 5.02 -8.43
C THR A 43 67.65 4.50 -7.47
N VAL A 44 66.46 5.09 -7.45
CA VAL A 44 65.32 4.61 -6.67
C VAL A 44 64.33 3.88 -7.56
N ALA A 45 64.00 2.62 -7.25
CA ALA A 45 62.90 1.94 -7.88
C ALA A 45 61.59 2.25 -7.15
N LYS A 46 60.64 2.87 -7.86
CA LYS A 46 59.33 3.23 -7.35
C LYS A 46 58.30 2.27 -7.93
N PHE A 47 57.56 1.59 -7.06
CA PHE A 47 56.42 0.74 -7.44
C PHE A 47 55.11 1.49 -7.17
N THR A 48 54.31 1.62 -8.21
CA THR A 48 52.97 2.28 -8.11
C THR A 48 51.93 1.21 -8.33
N GLY A 49 51.07 0.97 -7.32
CA GLY A 49 49.93 0.08 -7.40
C GLY A 49 48.74 0.74 -8.07
N LYS A 50 48.00 -0.01 -8.88
CA LYS A 50 46.79 0.45 -9.52
C LYS A 50 45.57 -0.30 -8.98
N TRP A 51 44.59 0.44 -8.51
CA TRP A 51 43.33 -0.06 -8.03
C TRP A 51 42.18 0.43 -8.92
N THR A 52 41.20 -0.44 -9.15
CA THR A 52 39.95 -0.11 -9.83
C THR A 52 38.80 -0.35 -8.87
N PHE A 53 37.93 0.63 -8.72
CA PHE A 53 36.70 0.52 -7.94
C PHE A 53 35.54 0.16 -8.87
N THR A 54 34.78 -0.88 -8.51
CA THR A 54 33.52 -1.25 -9.17
C THR A 54 32.40 -1.05 -8.16
N GLU A 55 31.50 -0.10 -8.42
CA GLU A 55 30.33 0.18 -7.58
C GLU A 55 29.37 -1.01 -7.61
N THR A 56 28.85 -1.40 -6.43
CA THR A 56 27.75 -2.35 -6.33
C THR A 56 26.44 -1.57 -6.39
N LEU A 57 25.74 -1.68 -7.51
CA LEU A 57 24.41 -1.08 -7.66
C LEU A 57 23.39 -1.84 -6.80
N LYS A 58 22.64 -1.10 -5.99
CA LYS A 58 21.50 -1.62 -5.25
C LYS A 58 20.25 -1.51 -6.12
N VAL A 59 19.42 -2.52 -6.07
CA VAL A 59 18.10 -2.57 -6.73
C VAL A 59 17.07 -2.72 -5.62
N ASP A 60 16.19 -1.74 -5.50
CA ASP A 60 15.10 -1.74 -4.52
C ASP A 60 13.91 -2.55 -5.03
N ALA A 61 13.05 -2.99 -4.12
CA ALA A 61 11.75 -3.56 -4.47
C ALA A 61 10.89 -2.54 -5.23
N VAL A 62 10.14 -3.01 -6.22
CA VAL A 62 9.25 -2.17 -7.04
C VAL A 62 7.96 -1.90 -6.27
N ALA A 63 7.52 -0.64 -6.20
CA ALA A 63 6.25 -0.30 -5.60
C ALA A 63 5.09 -0.93 -6.39
N PRO A 64 4.03 -1.42 -5.70
CA PRO A 64 2.82 -1.91 -6.36
C PRO A 64 2.22 -0.86 -7.29
N ALA A 65 1.58 -1.30 -8.37
CA ALA A 65 0.87 -0.42 -9.31
C ALA A 65 -0.19 0.43 -8.58
N PRO A 66 -0.55 1.62 -9.08
CA PRO A 66 -1.54 2.50 -8.47
C PRO A 66 -2.90 1.81 -8.28
N ILE A 67 -3.49 1.98 -7.09
CA ILE A 67 -4.80 1.44 -6.71
C ILE A 67 -5.79 2.61 -6.70
N THR A 68 -6.91 2.46 -7.43
CA THR A 68 -7.98 3.45 -7.48
C THR A 68 -9.29 2.86 -6.97
N LEU A 69 -9.80 3.39 -5.86
CA LEU A 69 -11.08 3.04 -5.28
C LEU A 69 -12.15 4.07 -5.66
N THR A 70 -13.44 3.67 -5.63
CA THR A 70 -14.59 4.50 -6.03
C THR A 70 -15.53 4.71 -4.85
N ASP A 71 -15.98 5.97 -4.66
CA ASP A 71 -17.00 6.33 -3.66
C ASP A 71 -18.31 5.57 -3.93
N ALA A 72 -19.03 5.18 -2.86
CA ALA A 72 -20.31 4.49 -2.98
C ALA A 72 -21.31 4.96 -1.92
N SER A 73 -22.62 4.74 -2.22
CA SER A 73 -23.72 5.07 -1.32
C SER A 73 -24.68 3.88 -1.20
N TYR A 74 -25.14 3.63 0.01
CA TYR A 74 -26.03 2.53 0.39
C TYR A 74 -27.16 3.02 1.29
N THR A 75 -28.15 2.17 1.49
CA THR A 75 -29.19 2.32 2.53
C THR A 75 -28.88 1.31 3.64
N VAL A 76 -29.24 1.62 4.88
CA VAL A 76 -29.05 0.69 6.01
C VAL A 76 -29.64 -0.69 5.68
N GLY A 77 -28.78 -1.72 5.80
CA GLY A 77 -29.09 -3.10 5.50
C GLY A 77 -28.88 -3.55 4.05
N ASP A 78 -28.41 -2.67 3.15
CA ASP A 78 -28.01 -3.06 1.80
C ASP A 78 -26.76 -3.97 1.83
N ASN A 79 -26.62 -4.82 0.83
CA ASN A 79 -25.37 -5.54 0.61
C ASN A 79 -24.37 -4.63 -0.10
N ALA A 80 -23.31 -4.23 0.60
CA ALA A 80 -22.26 -3.44 -0.01
C ALA A 80 -21.44 -4.25 -1.02
N THR A 81 -21.04 -3.60 -2.11
CA THR A 81 -20.04 -4.14 -3.03
C THR A 81 -18.67 -4.03 -2.38
N ALA A 82 -17.88 -5.09 -2.46
CA ALA A 82 -16.52 -5.07 -1.97
C ALA A 82 -15.68 -4.02 -2.73
N LEU A 83 -14.89 -3.25 -1.98
CA LEU A 83 -13.84 -2.41 -2.53
C LEU A 83 -12.70 -3.32 -3.01
N ASP A 84 -12.19 -3.06 -4.20
CA ASP A 84 -11.13 -3.87 -4.82
C ASP A 84 -9.81 -3.09 -4.81
N GLY A 85 -8.87 -3.57 -4.01
CA GLY A 85 -7.51 -3.04 -3.89
C GLY A 85 -6.46 -3.92 -4.55
N GLU A 86 -6.85 -4.92 -5.37
CA GLU A 86 -5.89 -5.82 -6.01
C GLU A 86 -4.91 -5.06 -6.89
N THR A 87 -3.63 -5.42 -6.80
CA THR A 87 -2.55 -4.78 -7.55
C THR A 87 -1.40 -5.76 -7.77
N THR A 88 -0.44 -5.38 -8.60
CA THR A 88 0.76 -6.16 -8.92
C THR A 88 2.02 -5.29 -8.83
N ALA A 89 3.19 -5.94 -8.71
CA ALA A 89 4.49 -5.31 -8.87
C ALA A 89 5.31 -6.07 -9.91
N ASP A 90 6.10 -5.34 -10.72
CA ASP A 90 6.82 -5.90 -11.88
C ASP A 90 8.11 -6.67 -11.52
N ASP A 91 8.40 -6.84 -10.23
CA ASP A 91 9.61 -7.51 -9.74
C ASP A 91 9.36 -8.92 -9.16
N SER A 92 8.15 -9.46 -9.33
CA SER A 92 7.72 -10.76 -8.81
C SER A 92 7.81 -10.90 -7.27
N GLY A 93 7.80 -9.79 -6.55
CA GLY A 93 7.70 -9.77 -5.10
C GLY A 93 6.30 -10.20 -4.62
N LYS A 94 6.19 -10.43 -3.31
CA LYS A 94 4.93 -10.83 -2.68
C LYS A 94 4.15 -9.60 -2.22
N ILE A 95 2.92 -9.43 -2.72
CA ILE A 95 2.02 -8.37 -2.28
C ILE A 95 1.25 -8.81 -1.03
N THR A 96 1.16 -7.91 -0.06
CA THR A 96 0.29 -7.99 1.13
C THR A 96 -0.51 -6.71 1.26
N TYR A 97 -1.66 -6.77 1.94
CA TYR A 97 -2.59 -5.65 2.06
C TYR A 97 -2.90 -5.36 3.52
N GLN A 98 -3.24 -4.11 3.80
CA GLN A 98 -3.87 -3.69 5.05
C GLN A 98 -4.88 -2.58 4.73
N TRP A 99 -6.14 -2.76 5.16
CA TRP A 99 -7.18 -1.75 5.06
C TRP A 99 -7.19 -0.83 6.28
N TYR A 100 -7.57 0.41 6.04
CA TYR A 100 -7.61 1.46 7.05
C TYR A 100 -8.93 2.23 6.99
N GLU A 101 -9.43 2.64 8.16
CA GLU A 101 -10.50 3.61 8.29
C GLU A 101 -9.88 4.97 8.62
N ALA A 102 -10.22 5.98 7.83
CA ALA A 102 -9.77 7.36 7.97
C ALA A 102 -10.86 8.22 8.61
N THR A 103 -10.49 9.34 9.21
CA THR A 103 -11.43 10.31 9.81
C THR A 103 -12.01 11.28 8.79
N SER A 104 -11.36 11.44 7.64
CA SER A 104 -11.78 12.28 6.52
C SER A 104 -11.13 11.80 5.21
N LYS A 105 -11.57 12.38 4.07
CA LYS A 105 -10.99 12.08 2.75
C LYS A 105 -9.51 12.48 2.64
N ASP A 106 -9.09 13.48 3.39
CA ASP A 106 -7.72 14.03 3.38
C ASP A 106 -6.82 13.43 4.47
N ASP A 107 -7.38 12.59 5.35
CA ASP A 107 -6.62 11.92 6.41
C ASP A 107 -5.65 10.89 5.83
N GLN A 108 -4.36 11.09 6.12
CA GLN A 108 -3.27 10.22 5.67
C GLN A 108 -2.89 9.15 6.71
N ASN A 109 -3.40 9.26 7.94
CA ASN A 109 -3.00 8.44 9.09
C ASN A 109 -4.19 7.70 9.73
N GLY A 110 -5.04 7.08 8.89
CA GLY A 110 -6.17 6.29 9.37
C GLY A 110 -5.77 5.14 10.29
N THR A 111 -6.74 4.60 10.99
CA THR A 111 -6.56 3.44 11.88
C THR A 111 -6.70 2.15 11.08
N SER A 112 -5.77 1.21 11.27
CA SER A 112 -5.83 -0.11 10.61
C SER A 112 -7.07 -0.90 11.08
N ILE A 113 -7.79 -1.49 10.12
CA ILE A 113 -8.93 -2.36 10.39
C ILE A 113 -8.40 -3.76 10.69
N SER A 114 -8.61 -4.23 11.91
CA SER A 114 -8.05 -5.51 12.37
C SER A 114 -8.60 -6.69 11.56
N GLY A 115 -7.69 -7.50 11.02
CA GLY A 115 -8.03 -8.69 10.23
C GLY A 115 -8.28 -8.42 8.74
N GLU A 116 -8.44 -7.17 8.32
CA GLU A 116 -8.67 -6.81 6.92
C GLU A 116 -7.35 -6.69 6.15
N THR A 117 -6.80 -7.85 5.80
CA THR A 117 -5.49 -8.01 5.11
C THR A 117 -5.62 -8.65 3.73
N GLY A 118 -6.84 -8.80 3.22
CA GLY A 118 -7.10 -9.27 1.86
C GLY A 118 -7.02 -8.17 0.80
N PRO A 119 -7.00 -8.54 -0.49
CA PRO A 119 -7.04 -7.57 -1.59
C PRO A 119 -8.38 -6.81 -1.67
N THR A 120 -9.44 -7.34 -1.07
CA THR A 120 -10.78 -6.74 -1.06
C THR A 120 -11.27 -6.46 0.35
N PHE A 121 -12.14 -5.46 0.50
CA PHE A 121 -12.80 -5.11 1.77
C PHE A 121 -14.27 -4.76 1.52
N THR A 122 -15.18 -5.32 2.31
CA THR A 122 -16.62 -5.02 2.21
C THR A 122 -17.02 -4.06 3.34
N PRO A 123 -17.42 -2.82 3.02
CA PRO A 123 -17.87 -1.86 4.03
C PRO A 123 -19.13 -2.34 4.76
N ASP A 124 -19.22 -2.05 6.06
CA ASP A 124 -20.43 -2.29 6.84
C ASP A 124 -21.53 -1.25 6.54
N THR A 125 -22.75 -1.74 6.29
CA THR A 125 -23.96 -0.95 5.99
C THR A 125 -25.03 -1.04 7.07
N ASN A 126 -24.74 -1.61 8.24
CA ASN A 126 -25.73 -1.81 9.30
C ASN A 126 -26.13 -0.54 10.04
N ALA A 127 -25.39 0.54 9.88
CA ALA A 127 -25.67 1.84 10.52
C ALA A 127 -25.46 2.99 9.54
N ALA A 128 -26.37 3.96 9.56
CA ALA A 128 -26.25 5.19 8.78
C ALA A 128 -25.03 6.01 9.22
N GLY A 129 -24.40 6.68 8.26
CA GLY A 129 -23.24 7.52 8.48
C GLY A 129 -22.34 7.62 7.25
N THR A 130 -21.28 8.39 7.38
CA THR A 130 -20.24 8.52 6.37
C THR A 130 -18.94 7.97 6.93
N ARG A 131 -18.28 7.10 6.18
CA ARG A 131 -16.99 6.49 6.54
C ARG A 131 -16.01 6.63 5.39
N PHE A 132 -14.74 6.62 5.72
CA PHE A 132 -13.65 6.80 4.76
C PHE A 132 -12.68 5.64 4.86
N TYR A 133 -12.33 5.04 3.71
CA TYR A 133 -11.47 3.87 3.67
C TYR A 133 -10.36 4.02 2.63
N TYR A 134 -9.23 3.41 2.91
CA TYR A 134 -8.15 3.21 1.95
C TYR A 134 -7.41 1.90 2.23
N VAL A 135 -6.65 1.43 1.25
CA VAL A 135 -5.77 0.26 1.37
C VAL A 135 -4.32 0.66 1.14
N VAL A 136 -3.42 0.03 1.88
CA VAL A 136 -1.98 0.03 1.60
C VAL A 136 -1.58 -1.36 1.12
N ALA A 137 -1.00 -1.43 -0.06
CA ALA A 137 -0.39 -2.64 -0.62
C ALA A 137 1.13 -2.54 -0.45
N THR A 138 1.73 -3.56 0.15
CA THR A 138 3.17 -3.66 0.36
C THR A 138 3.73 -4.80 -0.49
N ASN A 139 4.65 -4.49 -1.39
CA ASN A 139 5.45 -5.48 -2.10
C ASN A 139 6.69 -5.82 -1.29
N THR A 140 6.97 -7.12 -1.12
CA THR A 140 8.21 -7.63 -0.49
C THR A 140 8.95 -8.49 -1.50
N ASN A 141 10.15 -8.02 -1.92
CA ASN A 141 11.03 -8.74 -2.82
C ASN A 141 12.34 -9.10 -2.11
N ALA A 142 12.47 -10.37 -1.70
CA ALA A 142 13.67 -10.88 -1.02
C ALA A 142 14.93 -10.88 -1.92
N ASN A 143 14.79 -10.74 -3.24
CA ASN A 143 15.90 -10.67 -4.19
C ASN A 143 16.40 -9.23 -4.41
N ALA A 144 15.71 -8.23 -3.88
CA ALA A 144 16.17 -6.85 -3.91
C ALA A 144 17.48 -6.73 -3.10
N THR A 145 18.46 -6.03 -3.65
CA THR A 145 19.77 -5.80 -3.01
C THR A 145 19.84 -4.48 -2.26
N GLY A 146 18.85 -3.59 -2.44
CA GLY A 146 18.58 -2.39 -1.69
C GLY A 146 17.43 -2.59 -0.70
N GLU A 147 16.44 -1.69 -0.72
CA GLU A 147 15.23 -1.82 0.08
C GLU A 147 14.39 -2.99 -0.41
N GLN A 148 14.04 -3.92 0.50
CA GLN A 148 13.30 -5.14 0.16
C GLN A 148 11.79 -4.96 0.17
N THR A 149 11.29 -3.81 0.61
CA THR A 149 9.86 -3.50 0.65
C THR A 149 9.57 -2.18 -0.04
N ALA A 150 8.44 -2.10 -0.73
CA ALA A 150 7.91 -0.87 -1.29
C ALA A 150 6.38 -0.86 -1.16
N GLU A 151 5.79 0.32 -0.97
CA GLU A 151 4.37 0.46 -0.67
C GLU A 151 3.66 1.35 -1.69
N THR A 152 2.38 1.05 -1.91
CA THR A 152 1.44 1.91 -2.62
C THR A 152 0.16 2.03 -1.81
N ARG A 153 -0.24 3.26 -1.52
CA ARG A 153 -1.51 3.60 -0.88
C ARG A 153 -2.54 3.99 -1.95
N SER A 154 -3.78 3.49 -1.84
CA SER A 154 -4.89 3.92 -2.68
C SER A 154 -5.32 5.37 -2.35
N ASN A 155 -6.17 5.95 -3.21
CA ASN A 155 -6.98 7.08 -2.80
C ASN A 155 -7.91 6.68 -1.64
N THR A 156 -8.34 7.67 -0.83
CA THR A 156 -9.36 7.47 0.20
C THR A 156 -10.74 7.57 -0.45
N VAL A 157 -11.60 6.58 -0.23
CA VAL A 157 -13.00 6.58 -0.69
C VAL A 157 -13.94 6.99 0.42
N THR A 158 -15.09 7.55 0.00
CA THR A 158 -16.22 7.88 0.86
C THR A 158 -17.32 6.85 0.68
N ILE A 159 -17.72 6.21 1.77
CA ILE A 159 -18.88 5.32 1.83
C ILE A 159 -19.97 6.01 2.65
N THR A 160 -21.11 6.30 2.01
CA THR A 160 -22.26 6.94 2.66
C THR A 160 -23.38 5.92 2.83
N VAL A 161 -23.83 5.72 4.05
CA VAL A 161 -24.99 4.88 4.36
C VAL A 161 -26.11 5.77 4.88
N THR A 162 -27.27 5.74 4.21
CA THR A 162 -28.45 6.54 4.58
C THR A 162 -29.47 5.67 5.29
N GLU A 163 -30.28 6.28 6.17
CA GLU A 163 -31.38 5.57 6.83
C GLU A 163 -32.38 5.03 5.80
N LYS A 164 -32.94 3.86 6.10
CA LYS A 164 -34.04 3.29 5.31
C LYS A 164 -35.31 4.08 5.56
N ALA A 165 -35.91 4.59 4.49
CA ALA A 165 -37.18 5.31 4.61
C ALA A 165 -38.27 4.38 5.19
N VAL A 166 -38.87 4.83 6.30
CA VAL A 166 -40.06 4.18 6.88
C VAL A 166 -41.28 4.85 6.28
N THR A 167 -42.24 4.05 5.86
CA THR A 167 -43.56 4.53 5.41
C THR A 167 -44.64 3.88 6.23
N TYR A 168 -45.66 4.65 6.51
CA TYR A 168 -46.82 4.24 7.28
C TYR A 168 -48.02 4.10 6.35
N THR A 169 -48.90 3.15 6.66
CA THR A 169 -50.21 2.96 6.02
C THR A 169 -51.28 3.15 7.07
N VAL A 170 -52.44 3.72 6.69
CA VAL A 170 -53.57 3.87 7.58
C VAL A 170 -54.46 2.61 7.43
N SER A 171 -54.86 2.06 8.55
CA SER A 171 -55.94 1.08 8.63
C SER A 171 -56.99 1.56 9.64
N TYR A 172 -58.24 1.32 9.34
CA TYR A 172 -59.36 1.67 10.20
C TYR A 172 -59.92 0.42 10.84
N ASP A 173 -60.34 0.55 12.10
CA ASP A 173 -61.02 -0.50 12.87
C ASP A 173 -62.15 0.14 13.65
N TRP A 174 -63.40 -0.28 13.41
CA TRP A 174 -64.58 0.18 14.10
C TRP A 174 -64.72 -0.37 15.54
N GLY A 175 -63.86 -1.34 15.90
CA GLY A 175 -64.00 -2.07 17.14
C GLY A 175 -65.05 -3.22 17.01
N ALA A 176 -65.60 -3.65 18.16
CA ALA A 176 -66.44 -4.84 18.20
C ALA A 176 -67.89 -4.57 17.73
N GLU A 177 -68.34 -3.33 17.72
CA GLU A 177 -69.73 -3.00 17.37
C GLU A 177 -69.80 -1.80 16.40
N PHE A 178 -70.36 -2.00 15.21
CA PHE A 178 -70.65 -0.95 14.25
C PHE A 178 -71.93 -1.28 13.48
N PRO A 179 -72.64 -0.28 12.88
CA PRO A 179 -73.91 -0.50 12.19
C PRO A 179 -73.78 -1.44 11.01
N ASP A 180 -74.79 -2.33 10.87
CA ASP A 180 -74.88 -3.24 9.72
C ASP A 180 -75.00 -2.48 8.41
N GLY A 181 -74.19 -2.87 7.42
CA GLY A 181 -74.20 -2.29 6.07
C GLY A 181 -73.24 -1.13 5.85
N GLU A 182 -72.52 -0.67 6.89
CA GLU A 182 -71.46 0.30 6.76
C GLU A 182 -70.15 -0.36 6.32
N THR A 183 -69.25 0.38 5.66
CA THR A 183 -67.93 -0.08 5.23
C THR A 183 -66.84 0.77 5.86
N LEU A 184 -65.74 0.11 6.20
CA LEU A 184 -64.55 0.79 6.68
C LEU A 184 -63.98 1.75 5.62
N PRO A 185 -63.55 2.93 5.97
CA PRO A 185 -62.77 3.77 5.09
C PRO A 185 -61.51 3.03 4.60
N THR A 186 -61.09 3.34 3.39
CA THR A 186 -59.83 2.79 2.83
C THR A 186 -58.91 3.93 2.45
N ASP A 187 -57.65 3.83 2.80
CA ASP A 187 -56.60 4.73 2.33
C ASP A 187 -55.40 3.91 1.82
N ALA A 188 -55.14 4.02 0.52
CA ALA A 188 -54.02 3.34 -0.14
C ALA A 188 -52.74 4.18 -0.16
N LYS A 189 -52.77 5.40 0.40
CA LYS A 189 -51.61 6.29 0.42
C LYS A 189 -50.57 5.78 1.42
N LYS A 190 -49.33 6.13 1.16
CA LYS A 190 -48.19 5.93 2.07
C LYS A 190 -47.78 7.25 2.66
N TYR A 191 -47.59 7.30 3.96
CA TYR A 191 -47.21 8.46 4.71
C TYR A 191 -45.82 8.31 5.31
N LYS A 192 -45.11 9.44 5.50
CA LYS A 192 -43.77 9.48 6.08
C LYS A 192 -43.78 9.53 7.61
N SER A 193 -44.91 9.94 8.20
CA SER A 193 -45.09 9.96 9.64
C SER A 193 -46.53 9.61 10.00
N VAL A 194 -46.78 9.26 11.27
CA VAL A 194 -48.15 9.07 11.80
C VAL A 194 -48.93 10.39 11.72
N GLN A 195 -48.31 11.55 12.03
CA GLN A 195 -48.94 12.88 11.96
C GLN A 195 -49.39 13.23 10.54
N ASP A 196 -48.58 12.85 9.51
CA ASP A 196 -48.98 13.08 8.11
C ASP A 196 -50.20 12.20 7.73
N ALA A 197 -50.30 11.01 8.29
CA ALA A 197 -51.42 10.12 8.08
C ALA A 197 -52.72 10.64 8.81
N GLU A 198 -52.59 11.20 10.02
CA GLU A 198 -53.70 11.77 10.79
C GLU A 198 -54.25 13.06 10.17
N ALA A 199 -53.41 13.78 9.42
CA ALA A 199 -53.78 15.06 8.79
C ALA A 199 -54.43 14.92 7.39
N ALA A 200 -54.52 13.68 6.85
CA ALA A 200 -54.98 13.39 5.49
C ALA A 200 -56.44 12.91 5.48
#